data_ff6d48e204d2a9f8b618d133b52f214b
#
_entry.id   ff6d48e204d2a9f8b618d133b52f214b
#
_cell.length_a   1.000
_cell.length_b   1.000
_cell.length_c   1.000
_cell.angle_alpha   90.00
_cell.angle_beta   90.00
_cell.angle_gamma   90.00
#
_symmetry.space_group_name_H-M   'P 1'
#
loop_
_entity.id
_entity.type
_entity.pdbx_description
1 polymer ?
#
loop_
_entity_poly.entity_id
_entity_poly.type
_entity_poly.pdbx_seq_one_letter_code
_entity_poly.pdbx_strand_id
1 'polypeptide(L)'
;HVKAGARGLSWAGAQPESESDYRARIDTVKQPYVSHETGQWCVFPNFNEIRKYTGVNKAKNFEIFRDILNDNHMGSQSHDFMMASGKLQALCYKHEIEKTLRTPDYAGFQLLALNDYSGQGTALVGVLDVFFEEKGYINAEQFRRFCSPTVPLARIPKFVYANNETFHADIEVSHFGAAPLESAKTVYTIKDKFGKVYAHGTVGTRHIPIGNLYSLGSVDMTLEGIDTPQKLNLEVRIEGCDAVNDWDFWVYPA
;
A
#
# COMPACT_ATOMS: atom_id res chain seq x y z
N HIS A 1 14.66 -16.07 10.89
CA HIS A 1 14.85 -15.00 11.88
C HIS A 1 13.67 -14.03 11.82
N VAL A 2 13.00 -13.81 12.92
CA VAL A 2 11.86 -12.88 13.03
C VAL A 2 12.32 -11.64 13.78
N LYS A 3 12.16 -10.46 13.19
CA LYS A 3 12.68 -9.21 13.73
C LYS A 3 11.85 -7.99 13.32
N ALA A 4 11.76 -7.01 14.20
CA ALA A 4 11.05 -5.75 13.95
C ALA A 4 11.91 -4.69 13.22
N GLY A 5 13.18 -4.96 12.93
CA GLY A 5 14.13 -3.94 12.46
C GLY A 5 13.99 -3.49 11.00
N ALA A 6 13.39 -4.32 10.14
CA ALA A 6 13.20 -4.01 8.72
C ALA A 6 11.72 -3.79 8.43
N ARG A 7 11.20 -2.68 8.89
CA ARG A 7 9.83 -2.19 8.70
C ARG A 7 9.81 -0.66 8.81
N GLY A 8 8.66 -0.07 8.50
CA GLY A 8 8.41 1.35 8.61
C GLY A 8 8.62 2.10 7.30
N LEU A 9 8.07 3.30 7.25
CA LEU A 9 8.11 4.14 6.06
C LEU A 9 9.52 4.69 5.84
N SER A 10 10.07 4.48 4.65
CA SER A 10 11.34 5.07 4.23
C SER A 10 11.28 6.59 4.09
N TRP A 11 10.10 7.11 3.82
CA TRP A 11 9.81 8.52 3.56
C TRP A 11 9.33 9.31 4.79
N ALA A 12 9.43 8.73 6.00
CA ALA A 12 9.28 9.51 7.22
C ALA A 12 10.43 10.52 7.31
N GLY A 13 10.14 11.79 7.03
CA GLY A 13 11.13 12.87 6.97
C GLY A 13 11.87 13.03 5.64
N ALA A 14 11.45 12.33 4.58
CA ALA A 14 11.99 12.43 3.23
C ALA A 14 10.85 12.52 2.20
N GLN A 15 11.18 12.72 0.93
CA GLN A 15 10.20 12.67 -0.15
C GLN A 15 9.68 11.23 -0.34
N PRO A 16 8.36 11.02 -0.46
CA PRO A 16 7.79 9.72 -0.75
C PRO A 16 8.28 9.15 -2.10
N GLU A 17 8.68 7.88 -2.09
CA GLU A 17 9.21 7.14 -3.23
C GLU A 17 8.90 5.64 -3.09
N SER A 18 9.14 4.85 -4.10
CA SER A 18 9.05 3.39 -4.05
C SER A 18 10.29 2.67 -4.60
N GLU A 19 11.44 3.33 -4.66
CA GLU A 19 12.71 2.72 -5.09
C GLU A 19 13.40 1.93 -4.00
N SER A 20 13.36 2.45 -2.77
CA SER A 20 14.11 1.88 -1.64
C SER A 20 13.60 0.50 -1.22
N ASP A 21 14.51 -0.30 -0.68
CA ASP A 21 14.23 -1.60 -0.08
C ASP A 21 14.91 -1.74 1.29
N TYR A 22 14.84 -2.92 1.90
CA TYR A 22 15.46 -3.19 3.20
C TYR A 22 16.84 -3.86 3.10
N ARG A 23 17.43 -3.97 1.91
CA ARG A 23 18.70 -4.69 1.69
C ARG A 23 19.79 -4.27 2.68
N ALA A 24 20.02 -2.96 2.82
CA ALA A 24 21.01 -2.44 3.74
C ALA A 24 20.76 -2.77 5.23
N ARG A 25 19.54 -3.18 5.59
CA ARG A 25 19.17 -3.55 6.96
C ARG A 25 19.30 -5.04 7.24
N ILE A 26 19.35 -5.86 6.20
CA ILE A 26 19.36 -7.32 6.30
C ILE A 26 20.60 -7.98 5.73
N ASP A 27 21.52 -7.24 5.11
CA ASP A 27 22.74 -7.72 4.44
C ASP A 27 23.66 -8.58 5.33
N THR A 28 23.66 -8.31 6.62
CA THR A 28 24.43 -9.07 7.62
C THR A 28 23.69 -10.31 8.16
N VAL A 29 22.43 -10.48 7.82
CA VAL A 29 21.60 -11.58 8.32
C VAL A 29 21.69 -12.78 7.38
N LYS A 30 22.24 -13.89 7.87
CA LYS A 30 22.44 -15.11 7.08
C LYS A 30 21.22 -16.08 7.10
N GLN A 31 20.30 -15.88 8.02
CA GLN A 31 19.09 -16.69 8.15
C GLN A 31 17.94 -16.04 7.40
N PRO A 32 16.91 -16.80 6.97
CA PRO A 32 15.69 -16.23 6.43
C PRO A 32 15.14 -15.13 7.35
N TYR A 33 14.92 -13.93 6.81
CA TYR A 33 14.47 -12.79 7.57
C TYR A 33 12.96 -12.59 7.37
N VAL A 34 12.18 -12.53 8.45
CA VAL A 34 10.76 -12.20 8.44
C VAL A 34 10.55 -10.93 9.27
N SER A 35 9.94 -9.92 8.67
CA SER A 35 9.52 -8.72 9.41
C SER A 35 8.40 -9.06 10.38
N HIS A 36 8.52 -8.57 11.61
CA HIS A 36 7.53 -8.77 12.67
C HIS A 36 6.81 -7.45 12.98
N GLU A 37 5.51 -7.54 13.24
CA GLU A 37 4.65 -6.40 13.55
C GLU A 37 4.66 -5.30 12.47
N THR A 38 4.58 -5.70 11.20
CA THR A 38 4.41 -4.76 10.10
C THR A 38 3.04 -4.08 10.19
N GLY A 39 2.99 -2.76 9.95
CA GLY A 39 1.75 -2.02 9.86
C GLY A 39 1.20 -1.53 11.20
N GLN A 40 1.97 -0.80 11.99
CA GLN A 40 1.52 -0.16 13.24
C GLN A 40 0.96 1.26 13.00
N TRP A 41 0.12 1.42 11.97
CA TRP A 41 -0.49 2.70 11.59
C TRP A 41 -1.91 2.78 12.11
N CYS A 42 -2.17 3.64 13.09
CA CYS A 42 -3.49 3.76 13.71
C CYS A 42 -4.48 4.53 12.85
N VAL A 43 -5.73 4.09 12.87
CA VAL A 43 -6.88 4.76 12.26
C VAL A 43 -7.67 5.49 13.34
N PHE A 44 -8.32 6.60 12.97
CA PHE A 44 -9.25 7.28 13.85
C PHE A 44 -10.44 6.37 14.20
N PRO A 45 -10.93 6.34 15.45
CA PRO A 45 -11.99 5.43 15.88
C PRO A 45 -13.29 5.55 15.08
N ASN A 46 -13.88 4.42 14.71
CA ASN A 46 -15.23 4.35 14.18
C ASN A 46 -16.25 4.27 15.31
N PHE A 47 -16.87 5.38 15.68
CA PHE A 47 -17.81 5.41 16.81
C PHE A 47 -19.08 4.56 16.59
N ASN A 48 -19.38 4.14 15.35
CA ASN A 48 -20.45 3.19 15.07
C ASN A 48 -20.20 1.80 15.67
N GLU A 49 -18.95 1.47 15.99
CA GLU A 49 -18.59 0.21 16.64
C GLU A 49 -19.06 0.15 18.11
N ILE A 50 -19.26 1.28 18.78
CA ILE A 50 -19.70 1.32 20.20
C ILE A 50 -20.94 0.45 20.43
N ARG A 51 -21.91 0.50 19.51
CA ARG A 51 -23.16 -0.27 19.59
C ARG A 51 -22.98 -1.78 19.45
N LYS A 52 -21.85 -2.25 18.91
CA LYS A 52 -21.54 -3.67 18.73
C LYS A 52 -21.06 -4.33 20.03
N TYR A 53 -20.64 -3.54 21.01
CA TYR A 53 -20.16 -4.02 22.31
C TYR A 53 -21.34 -4.31 23.24
N THR A 54 -22.06 -5.40 22.99
CA THR A 54 -23.28 -5.78 23.73
C THR A 54 -23.00 -6.62 24.98
N GLY A 55 -21.76 -7.10 25.17
CA GLY A 55 -21.35 -7.92 26.32
C GLY A 55 -20.86 -7.10 27.51
N VAL A 56 -20.04 -7.74 28.35
CA VAL A 56 -19.45 -7.14 29.54
C VAL A 56 -18.39 -6.09 29.22
N ASN A 57 -17.67 -6.27 28.13
CA ASN A 57 -16.69 -5.30 27.63
C ASN A 57 -17.42 -4.11 27.00
N LYS A 58 -16.94 -2.91 27.31
CA LYS A 58 -17.44 -1.66 26.77
C LYS A 58 -16.35 -0.97 25.96
N ALA A 59 -16.73 -0.28 24.89
CA ALA A 59 -15.82 0.53 24.07
C ALA A 59 -15.51 1.88 24.75
N LYS A 60 -15.01 1.86 26.00
CA LYS A 60 -14.78 3.07 26.80
C LYS A 60 -13.79 4.04 26.15
N ASN A 61 -12.75 3.54 25.49
CA ASN A 61 -11.83 4.34 24.70
C ASN A 61 -12.57 5.12 23.59
N PHE A 62 -13.47 4.48 22.85
CA PHE A 62 -14.26 5.13 21.78
C PHE A 62 -15.25 6.15 22.34
N GLU A 63 -15.89 5.84 23.47
CA GLU A 63 -16.77 6.77 24.15
C GLU A 63 -16.02 8.04 24.55
N ILE A 64 -14.82 7.91 25.15
CA ILE A 64 -13.97 9.04 25.56
C ILE A 64 -13.54 9.87 24.34
N PHE A 65 -13.06 9.22 23.27
CA PHE A 65 -12.68 9.93 22.04
C PHE A 65 -13.85 10.67 21.40
N ARG A 66 -15.03 10.04 21.36
CA ARG A 66 -16.25 10.68 20.86
C ARG A 66 -16.61 11.92 21.68
N ASP A 67 -16.57 11.80 23.00
CA ASP A 67 -16.94 12.89 23.90
C ASP A 67 -15.94 14.05 23.76
N ILE A 68 -14.63 13.78 23.73
CA ILE A 68 -13.59 14.79 23.46
C ILE A 68 -13.82 15.47 22.10
N LEU A 69 -14.16 14.70 21.06
CA LEU A 69 -14.42 15.26 19.73
C LEU A 69 -15.64 16.19 19.72
N ASN A 70 -16.69 15.80 20.44
CA ASN A 70 -17.89 16.62 20.59
C ASN A 70 -17.63 17.91 21.38
N ASP A 71 -16.85 17.84 22.47
CA ASP A 71 -16.45 19.00 23.28
C ASP A 71 -15.65 20.02 22.44
N ASN A 72 -14.91 19.55 21.44
CA ASN A 72 -14.20 20.39 20.49
C ASN A 72 -15.05 20.78 19.25
N HIS A 73 -16.36 20.55 19.27
CA HIS A 73 -17.30 20.87 18.20
C HIS A 73 -17.00 20.22 16.84
N MET A 74 -16.28 19.08 16.82
CA MET A 74 -15.85 18.37 15.62
C MET A 74 -16.57 17.02 15.42
N GLY A 75 -17.59 16.71 16.21
CA GLY A 75 -18.29 15.41 16.19
C GLY A 75 -18.83 15.00 14.81
N SER A 76 -19.32 15.96 14.01
CA SER A 76 -19.79 15.71 12.64
C SER A 76 -18.71 15.28 11.65
N GLN A 77 -17.42 15.49 11.97
CA GLN A 77 -16.28 15.16 11.13
C GLN A 77 -15.68 13.79 11.42
N SER A 78 -16.20 13.06 12.41
CA SER A 78 -15.64 11.78 12.87
C SER A 78 -15.47 10.75 11.74
N HIS A 79 -16.44 10.66 10.84
CA HIS A 79 -16.38 9.77 9.69
C HIS A 79 -15.26 10.18 8.72
N ASP A 80 -15.11 11.46 8.45
CA ASP A 80 -14.07 11.97 7.54
C ASP A 80 -12.68 11.70 8.10
N PHE A 81 -12.48 11.88 9.43
CA PHE A 81 -11.21 11.55 10.09
C PHE A 81 -10.89 10.06 10.01
N MET A 82 -11.90 9.19 10.21
CA MET A 82 -11.71 7.75 10.06
C MET A 82 -11.34 7.40 8.61
N MET A 83 -12.06 7.90 7.63
CA MET A 83 -11.81 7.61 6.22
C MET A 83 -10.45 8.15 5.75
N ALA A 84 -10.06 9.35 6.16
CA ALA A 84 -8.77 9.94 5.79
C ALA A 84 -7.59 9.17 6.42
N SER A 85 -7.64 8.91 7.73
CA SER A 85 -6.60 8.15 8.43
C SER A 85 -6.54 6.70 7.98
N GLY A 86 -7.70 6.08 7.66
CA GLY A 86 -7.77 4.73 7.14
C GLY A 86 -7.17 4.58 5.73
N LYS A 87 -7.43 5.53 4.84
CA LYS A 87 -6.78 5.57 3.52
C LYS A 87 -5.27 5.74 3.63
N LEU A 88 -4.80 6.57 4.56
CA LEU A 88 -3.38 6.71 4.85
C LEU A 88 -2.80 5.39 5.39
N GLN A 89 -3.48 4.73 6.34
CA GLN A 89 -3.08 3.42 6.84
C GLN A 89 -2.90 2.41 5.70
N ALA A 90 -3.88 2.34 4.78
CA ALA A 90 -3.83 1.43 3.63
C ALA A 90 -2.62 1.69 2.73
N LEU A 91 -2.28 2.97 2.48
CA LEU A 91 -1.07 3.36 1.74
C LEU A 91 0.21 2.97 2.49
N CYS A 92 0.23 3.11 3.82
CA CYS A 92 1.36 2.70 4.65
C CYS A 92 1.55 1.18 4.61
N TYR A 93 0.48 0.38 4.72
CA TYR A 93 0.53 -1.07 4.53
C TYR A 93 1.07 -1.45 3.16
N LYS A 94 0.52 -0.83 2.10
CA LYS A 94 0.97 -1.05 0.72
C LYS A 94 2.47 -0.78 0.59
N HIS A 95 2.94 0.37 1.07
CA HIS A 95 4.35 0.74 0.99
C HIS A 95 5.26 -0.26 1.73
N GLU A 96 4.93 -0.62 2.97
CA GLU A 96 5.74 -1.55 3.76
C GLU A 96 5.77 -2.97 3.17
N ILE A 97 4.63 -3.48 2.71
CA ILE A 97 4.52 -4.80 2.09
C ILE A 97 5.29 -4.82 0.77
N GLU A 98 5.08 -3.85 -0.11
CA GLU A 98 5.81 -3.76 -1.38
C GLU A 98 7.31 -3.61 -1.17
N LYS A 99 7.73 -2.83 -0.18
CA LYS A 99 9.15 -2.69 0.17
C LYS A 99 9.76 -4.02 0.63
N THR A 100 9.02 -4.82 1.38
CA THR A 100 9.42 -6.20 1.72
C THR A 100 9.55 -7.06 0.46
N LEU A 101 8.56 -7.03 -0.42
CA LEU A 101 8.54 -7.82 -1.65
C LEU A 101 9.64 -7.40 -2.64
N ARG A 102 10.07 -6.13 -2.61
CA ARG A 102 11.21 -5.60 -3.40
C ARG A 102 12.58 -5.92 -2.79
N THR A 103 12.64 -6.48 -1.59
CA THR A 103 13.91 -6.74 -0.91
C THR A 103 14.41 -8.16 -1.25
N PRO A 104 15.62 -8.31 -1.82
CA PRO A 104 16.20 -9.63 -2.05
C PRO A 104 16.41 -10.37 -0.73
N ASP A 105 16.29 -11.70 -0.77
CA ASP A 105 16.52 -12.60 0.37
C ASP A 105 15.61 -12.34 1.59
N TYR A 106 14.54 -11.58 1.39
CA TYR A 106 13.53 -11.32 2.42
C TYR A 106 12.49 -12.43 2.42
N ALA A 107 12.40 -13.18 3.52
CA ALA A 107 11.57 -14.39 3.57
C ALA A 107 10.08 -14.12 3.77
N GLY A 108 9.70 -12.93 4.24
CA GLY A 108 8.28 -12.60 4.42
C GLY A 108 8.03 -11.57 5.52
N PHE A 109 6.77 -11.33 5.81
CA PHE A 109 6.32 -10.37 6.82
C PHE A 109 5.14 -10.94 7.61
N GLN A 110 4.97 -10.43 8.82
CA GLN A 110 3.81 -10.67 9.67
C GLN A 110 3.18 -9.32 9.99
N LEU A 111 1.89 -9.18 9.69
CA LEU A 111 1.14 -8.00 10.12
C LEU A 111 1.05 -7.97 11.65
N LEU A 112 1.02 -6.79 12.25
CA LEU A 112 0.75 -6.66 13.69
C LEU A 112 -0.62 -7.26 14.01
N ALA A 113 -1.65 -6.85 13.24
CA ALA A 113 -2.96 -7.46 13.25
C ALA A 113 -3.69 -7.19 11.92
N LEU A 114 -4.51 -8.15 11.48
CA LEU A 114 -5.48 -7.97 10.40
C LEU A 114 -6.68 -7.15 10.89
N ASN A 115 -7.10 -7.38 12.12
CA ASN A 115 -8.19 -6.69 12.81
C ASN A 115 -7.66 -5.87 13.99
N ASP A 116 -8.45 -4.93 14.44
CA ASP A 116 -8.15 -4.16 15.65
C ASP A 116 -8.11 -5.04 16.90
N TYR A 117 -7.33 -4.60 17.88
CA TYR A 117 -7.22 -5.25 19.16
C TYR A 117 -7.81 -4.37 20.27
N SER A 118 -8.93 -4.79 20.82
CA SER A 118 -9.67 -4.04 21.86
C SER A 118 -8.89 -3.87 23.17
N GLY A 119 -7.92 -4.75 23.44
CA GLY A 119 -7.10 -4.72 24.68
C GLY A 119 -6.06 -3.62 24.74
N GLN A 120 -5.70 -3.00 23.61
CA GLN A 120 -4.73 -1.91 23.56
C GLN A 120 -5.36 -0.51 23.46
N GLY A 121 -6.65 -0.38 23.74
CA GLY A 121 -7.31 0.91 23.78
C GLY A 121 -7.37 1.60 22.42
N THR A 122 -6.34 2.34 22.04
CA THR A 122 -6.29 3.14 20.81
C THR A 122 -5.42 2.56 19.72
N ALA A 123 -4.92 1.34 19.86
CA ALA A 123 -4.13 0.67 18.83
C ALA A 123 -5.04 0.10 17.73
N LEU A 124 -5.66 0.99 16.96
CA LEU A 124 -6.58 0.67 15.85
C LEU A 124 -5.78 0.45 14.56
N VAL A 125 -4.92 -0.56 14.57
CA VAL A 125 -3.96 -0.85 13.49
C VAL A 125 -4.47 -1.85 12.45
N GLY A 126 -5.59 -2.52 12.72
CA GLY A 126 -6.21 -3.44 11.78
C GLY A 126 -6.91 -2.72 10.62
N VAL A 127 -6.96 -3.37 9.47
CA VAL A 127 -7.82 -2.94 8.34
C VAL A 127 -9.28 -3.35 8.57
N LEU A 128 -9.50 -4.34 9.44
CA LEU A 128 -10.80 -4.75 9.95
C LEU A 128 -11.00 -4.25 11.38
N ASP A 129 -12.24 -4.11 11.80
CA ASP A 129 -12.57 -3.80 13.20
C ASP A 129 -12.38 -5.04 14.11
N VAL A 130 -12.62 -4.90 15.41
CA VAL A 130 -12.47 -6.01 16.38
C VAL A 130 -13.46 -7.16 16.15
N PHE A 131 -14.48 -6.95 15.34
CA PHE A 131 -15.50 -7.94 14.96
C PHE A 131 -15.24 -8.56 13.59
N PHE A 132 -14.06 -8.30 12.98
CA PHE A 132 -13.67 -8.73 11.64
C PHE A 132 -14.54 -8.15 10.52
N GLU A 133 -15.14 -6.99 10.74
CA GLU A 133 -15.90 -6.27 9.72
C GLU A 133 -15.05 -5.20 9.04
N GLU A 134 -15.32 -4.92 7.76
CA GLU A 134 -14.64 -3.87 7.00
C GLU A 134 -14.96 -2.49 7.58
N LYS A 135 -13.93 -1.64 7.69
CA LYS A 135 -14.09 -0.24 8.12
C LYS A 135 -14.50 0.70 6.97
N GLY A 136 -14.48 0.22 5.73
CA GLY A 136 -15.01 0.92 4.55
C GLY A 136 -14.01 1.77 3.75
N TYR A 137 -12.77 1.94 4.19
CA TYR A 137 -11.75 2.73 3.46
C TYR A 137 -10.87 1.88 2.53
N ILE A 138 -10.85 0.56 2.69
CA ILE A 138 -10.21 -0.42 1.81
C ILE A 138 -11.01 -1.72 1.84
N ASN A 139 -11.07 -2.42 0.73
CA ASN A 139 -11.70 -3.74 0.62
C ASN A 139 -10.66 -4.83 0.30
N ALA A 140 -11.09 -6.08 0.33
CA ALA A 140 -10.23 -7.25 0.08
C ALA A 140 -9.58 -7.23 -1.31
N GLU A 141 -10.30 -6.80 -2.36
CA GLU A 141 -9.77 -6.72 -3.72
C GLU A 141 -8.61 -5.71 -3.80
N GLN A 142 -8.79 -4.52 -3.22
CA GLN A 142 -7.76 -3.49 -3.17
C GLN A 142 -6.53 -3.94 -2.36
N PHE A 143 -6.74 -4.61 -1.21
CA PHE A 143 -5.64 -5.10 -0.38
C PHE A 143 -4.85 -6.21 -1.09
N ARG A 144 -5.51 -7.07 -1.87
CA ARG A 144 -4.87 -8.13 -2.66
C ARG A 144 -3.96 -7.60 -3.76
N ARG A 145 -4.10 -6.36 -4.20
CA ARG A 145 -3.23 -5.77 -5.24
C ARG A 145 -1.76 -5.78 -4.82
N PHE A 146 -1.49 -5.58 -3.53
CA PHE A 146 -0.12 -5.55 -2.96
C PHE A 146 0.15 -6.67 -1.94
N CYS A 147 -0.83 -7.50 -1.63
CA CYS A 147 -0.72 -8.61 -0.68
C CYS A 147 -1.36 -9.87 -1.26
N SER A 148 -0.69 -10.49 -2.22
CA SER A 148 -1.13 -11.71 -2.92
C SER A 148 0.09 -12.53 -3.36
N PRO A 149 -0.10 -13.77 -3.84
CA PRO A 149 1.01 -14.61 -4.29
C PRO A 149 1.79 -14.04 -5.49
N THR A 150 1.16 -13.20 -6.32
CA THR A 150 1.82 -12.55 -7.45
C THR A 150 1.53 -11.07 -7.40
N VAL A 151 2.56 -10.25 -7.19
CA VAL A 151 2.43 -8.80 -7.03
C VAL A 151 3.35 -8.09 -8.01
N PRO A 152 2.80 -7.37 -9.00
CA PRO A 152 3.57 -6.39 -9.76
C PRO A 152 4.07 -5.28 -8.84
N LEU A 153 5.31 -4.85 -9.00
CA LEU A 153 5.98 -3.83 -8.21
C LEU A 153 6.51 -2.74 -9.13
N ALA A 154 6.54 -1.50 -8.64
CA ALA A 154 7.15 -0.40 -9.36
C ALA A 154 8.18 0.32 -8.49
N ARG A 155 9.35 0.61 -9.06
CA ARG A 155 10.33 1.52 -8.47
C ARG A 155 10.13 2.88 -9.09
N ILE A 156 9.57 3.80 -8.31
CA ILE A 156 9.23 5.16 -8.72
C ILE A 156 10.02 6.12 -7.83
N PRO A 157 10.90 6.97 -8.41
CA PRO A 157 11.82 7.81 -7.61
C PRO A 157 11.11 8.90 -6.80
N LYS A 158 9.93 9.30 -7.24
CA LYS A 158 9.09 10.29 -6.54
C LYS A 158 7.64 10.21 -7.02
N PHE A 159 6.70 10.70 -6.23
CA PHE A 159 5.29 10.71 -6.60
C PHE A 159 4.76 12.09 -7.00
N VAL A 160 5.60 13.13 -6.97
CA VAL A 160 5.22 14.49 -7.38
C VAL A 160 6.19 14.98 -8.43
N TYR A 161 5.67 15.42 -9.57
CA TYR A 161 6.41 15.85 -10.75
C TYR A 161 5.97 17.23 -11.21
N ALA A 162 6.89 17.96 -11.86
CA ALA A 162 6.54 19.08 -12.71
C ALA A 162 6.28 18.59 -14.15
N ASN A 163 5.48 19.32 -14.93
CA ASN A 163 5.11 18.90 -16.28
C ASN A 163 6.24 19.00 -17.32
N ASN A 164 7.37 19.61 -16.96
CA ASN A 164 8.60 19.62 -17.77
C ASN A 164 9.53 18.43 -17.48
N GLU A 165 9.09 17.48 -16.67
CA GLU A 165 9.82 16.26 -16.33
C GLU A 165 9.27 15.05 -17.12
N THR A 166 9.96 13.93 -16.97
CA THR A 166 9.51 12.61 -17.46
C THR A 166 9.17 11.73 -16.26
N PHE A 167 7.99 11.13 -16.25
CA PHE A 167 7.66 10.05 -15.33
C PHE A 167 8.44 8.81 -15.74
N HIS A 168 9.05 8.15 -14.77
CA HIS A 168 9.76 6.89 -14.94
C HIS A 168 9.37 5.90 -13.84
N ALA A 169 9.21 4.62 -14.22
CA ALA A 169 9.02 3.53 -13.28
C ALA A 169 9.67 2.25 -13.81
N ASP A 170 10.59 1.65 -13.06
CA ASP A 170 11.04 0.28 -13.31
C ASP A 170 10.03 -0.70 -12.75
N ILE A 171 9.59 -1.64 -13.58
CA ILE A 171 8.56 -2.62 -13.23
C ILE A 171 9.21 -3.96 -12.93
N GLU A 172 8.93 -4.47 -11.74
CA GLU A 172 9.37 -5.76 -11.23
C GLU A 172 8.16 -6.61 -10.84
N VAL A 173 8.40 -7.87 -10.50
CA VAL A 173 7.38 -8.75 -9.93
C VAL A 173 7.95 -9.60 -8.81
N SER A 174 7.13 -9.78 -7.77
CA SER A 174 7.28 -10.82 -6.74
C SER A 174 6.25 -11.90 -7.04
N HIS A 175 6.71 -13.14 -7.27
CA HIS A 175 5.86 -14.26 -7.66
C HIS A 175 6.14 -15.48 -6.79
N PHE A 176 5.21 -15.79 -5.89
CA PHE A 176 5.22 -16.97 -5.03
C PHE A 176 3.95 -17.80 -5.25
N GLY A 177 3.48 -17.87 -6.49
CA GLY A 177 2.38 -18.73 -6.90
C GLY A 177 2.79 -20.21 -6.97
N ALA A 178 1.84 -21.07 -7.32
CA ALA A 178 2.04 -22.52 -7.32
C ALA A 178 2.98 -23.04 -8.42
N ALA A 179 3.15 -22.29 -9.51
CA ALA A 179 4.01 -22.64 -10.66
C ALA A 179 4.53 -21.38 -11.33
N PRO A 180 5.67 -21.45 -12.04
CA PRO A 180 6.15 -20.34 -12.87
C PRO A 180 5.09 -19.87 -13.89
N LEU A 181 5.14 -18.60 -14.27
CA LEU A 181 4.29 -18.04 -15.33
C LEU A 181 5.06 -18.07 -16.66
N GLU A 182 4.57 -18.85 -17.59
CA GLU A 182 5.17 -18.95 -18.93
C GLU A 182 4.65 -17.82 -19.83
N SER A 183 5.56 -17.14 -20.52
CA SER A 183 5.22 -16.07 -21.49
C SER A 183 4.26 -15.01 -20.94
N ALA A 184 4.43 -14.63 -19.67
CA ALA A 184 3.59 -13.66 -18.99
C ALA A 184 3.73 -12.28 -19.63
N LYS A 185 2.66 -11.81 -20.27
CA LYS A 185 2.61 -10.48 -20.87
C LYS A 185 2.19 -9.47 -19.82
N THR A 186 3.03 -8.45 -19.61
CA THR A 186 2.78 -7.36 -18.68
C THR A 186 2.38 -6.11 -19.45
N VAL A 187 1.25 -5.53 -19.09
CA VAL A 187 0.70 -4.31 -19.68
C VAL A 187 0.54 -3.22 -18.63
N TYR A 188 0.55 -1.97 -19.09
CA TYR A 188 0.32 -0.82 -18.23
C TYR A 188 -0.69 0.15 -18.82
N THR A 189 -1.31 0.94 -17.95
CA THR A 189 -2.15 2.08 -18.31
C THR A 189 -1.91 3.21 -17.32
N ILE A 190 -1.73 4.43 -17.83
CA ILE A 190 -1.70 5.66 -17.01
C ILE A 190 -2.96 6.46 -17.34
N LYS A 191 -3.77 6.74 -16.32
CA LYS A 191 -5.06 7.43 -16.46
C LYS A 191 -5.30 8.42 -15.31
N ASP A 192 -6.16 9.39 -15.53
CA ASP A 192 -6.65 10.27 -14.48
C ASP A 192 -7.87 9.65 -13.73
N LYS A 193 -8.35 10.37 -12.71
CA LYS A 193 -9.53 9.97 -11.91
C LYS A 193 -10.85 9.93 -12.71
N PHE A 194 -10.88 10.48 -13.91
CA PHE A 194 -12.04 10.48 -14.80
C PHE A 194 -11.97 9.37 -15.86
N GLY A 195 -10.86 8.60 -15.87
CA GLY A 195 -10.64 7.51 -16.82
C GLY A 195 -10.02 7.94 -18.14
N LYS A 196 -9.63 9.23 -18.30
CA LYS A 196 -8.85 9.66 -19.48
C LYS A 196 -7.49 8.99 -19.44
N VAL A 197 -7.15 8.25 -20.51
CA VAL A 197 -5.88 7.57 -20.68
C VAL A 197 -4.84 8.54 -21.24
N TYR A 198 -3.70 8.65 -20.58
CA TYR A 198 -2.55 9.43 -20.98
C TYR A 198 -1.47 8.58 -21.67
N ALA A 199 -1.28 7.36 -21.18
CA ALA A 199 -0.39 6.38 -21.81
C ALA A 199 -0.88 4.95 -21.52
N HIS A 200 -0.57 4.03 -22.45
CA HIS A 200 -0.79 2.60 -22.27
C HIS A 200 0.16 1.82 -23.17
N GLY A 201 0.44 0.57 -22.81
CA GLY A 201 1.30 -0.27 -23.64
C GLY A 201 1.65 -1.60 -22.98
N THR A 202 2.58 -2.29 -23.64
CA THR A 202 3.17 -3.52 -23.12
C THR A 202 4.52 -3.19 -22.50
N VAL A 203 4.71 -3.55 -21.22
CA VAL A 203 6.02 -3.47 -20.54
C VAL A 203 6.96 -4.53 -21.10
N GLY A 204 6.47 -5.77 -21.23
CA GLY A 204 7.22 -6.89 -21.79
C GLY A 204 6.46 -8.20 -21.70
N THR A 205 7.05 -9.25 -22.31
CA THR A 205 6.60 -10.64 -22.17
C THR A 205 7.77 -11.44 -21.65
N ARG A 206 7.60 -12.11 -20.51
CA ARG A 206 8.69 -12.81 -19.81
C ARG A 206 8.23 -14.16 -19.29
N HIS A 207 9.17 -15.08 -19.15
CA HIS A 207 9.06 -16.20 -18.21
C HIS A 207 9.33 -15.65 -16.79
N ILE A 208 8.42 -15.89 -15.84
CA ILE A 208 8.52 -15.43 -14.45
C ILE A 208 8.64 -16.67 -13.57
N PRO A 209 9.84 -16.99 -13.06
CA PRO A 209 10.04 -18.07 -12.09
C PRO A 209 9.39 -17.75 -10.74
N ILE A 210 9.32 -18.74 -9.86
CA ILE A 210 8.94 -18.52 -8.46
C ILE A 210 10.08 -17.75 -7.77
N GLY A 211 9.76 -16.65 -7.10
CA GLY A 211 10.69 -15.77 -6.40
C GLY A 211 10.34 -14.30 -6.55
N ASN A 212 11.28 -13.43 -6.23
CA ASN A 212 11.10 -11.98 -6.33
C ASN A 212 12.20 -11.31 -7.19
N LEU A 213 12.01 -9.99 -7.45
CA LEU A 213 12.95 -9.13 -8.18
C LEU A 213 13.14 -9.50 -9.65
N TYR A 214 12.16 -10.14 -10.28
CA TYR A 214 12.22 -10.33 -11.73
C TYR A 214 11.81 -9.04 -12.43
N SER A 215 12.74 -8.44 -13.18
CA SER A 215 12.47 -7.26 -13.99
C SER A 215 11.52 -7.60 -15.14
N LEU A 216 10.48 -6.80 -15.29
CA LEU A 216 9.52 -6.90 -16.41
C LEU A 216 9.81 -5.87 -17.50
N GLY A 217 10.52 -4.78 -17.17
CA GLY A 217 10.86 -3.65 -18.04
C GLY A 217 10.64 -2.33 -17.33
N SER A 218 10.45 -1.26 -18.11
CA SER A 218 10.17 0.08 -17.56
C SER A 218 8.99 0.75 -18.27
N VAL A 219 8.46 1.78 -17.64
CA VAL A 219 7.43 2.68 -18.17
C VAL A 219 7.97 4.10 -18.10
N ASP A 220 7.99 4.76 -19.26
CA ASP A 220 8.36 6.17 -19.40
C ASP A 220 7.21 6.94 -20.02
N MET A 221 6.94 8.15 -19.50
CA MET A 221 5.94 9.07 -20.06
C MET A 221 6.40 10.51 -19.91
N THR A 222 6.48 11.26 -21.04
CA THR A 222 6.63 12.71 -20.96
C THR A 222 5.38 13.32 -20.34
N LEU A 223 5.58 14.30 -19.44
CA LEU A 223 4.50 15.00 -18.75
C LEU A 223 4.15 16.33 -19.42
N GLU A 224 4.84 16.66 -20.52
CA GLU A 224 4.58 17.86 -21.30
C GLU A 224 3.13 17.91 -21.80
N GLY A 225 2.52 19.09 -21.72
CA GLY A 225 1.11 19.31 -22.09
C GLY A 225 0.11 19.01 -20.97
N ILE A 226 0.56 18.69 -19.76
CA ILE A 226 -0.29 18.61 -18.57
C ILE A 226 -0.25 19.99 -17.87
N ASP A 227 -1.06 20.92 -18.33
CA ASP A 227 -0.99 22.35 -17.95
C ASP A 227 -1.84 22.70 -16.72
N THR A 228 -2.50 21.71 -16.12
CA THR A 228 -3.26 21.87 -14.88
C THR A 228 -2.90 20.77 -13.89
N PRO A 229 -2.96 21.04 -12.57
CA PRO A 229 -2.66 20.01 -11.57
C PRO A 229 -3.51 18.74 -11.78
N GLN A 230 -2.84 17.62 -11.93
CA GLN A 230 -3.47 16.31 -12.18
C GLN A 230 -2.97 15.26 -11.19
N LYS A 231 -3.89 14.43 -10.71
CA LYS A 231 -3.58 13.15 -10.11
C LYS A 231 -3.72 12.08 -11.19
N LEU A 232 -2.64 11.38 -11.47
CA LEU A 232 -2.58 10.26 -12.38
C LEU A 232 -2.37 8.96 -11.62
N ASN A 233 -2.75 7.85 -12.24
CA ASN A 233 -2.61 6.51 -11.67
C ASN A 233 -1.96 5.61 -12.72
N LEU A 234 -0.79 5.04 -12.38
CA LEU A 234 -0.16 3.94 -13.11
C LEU A 234 -0.78 2.63 -12.64
N GLU A 235 -1.45 1.90 -13.50
CA GLU A 235 -1.89 0.51 -13.27
C GLU A 235 -1.02 -0.43 -14.10
N VAL A 236 -0.51 -1.49 -13.47
CA VAL A 236 0.26 -2.57 -14.11
C VAL A 236 -0.46 -3.88 -13.88
N ARG A 237 -0.63 -4.66 -14.97
CA ARG A 237 -1.34 -5.94 -14.96
C ARG A 237 -0.51 -7.00 -15.68
N ILE A 238 -0.51 -8.22 -15.14
CA ILE A 238 0.03 -9.41 -15.83
C ILE A 238 -1.15 -10.17 -16.43
N GLU A 239 -1.20 -10.25 -17.77
CA GLU A 239 -2.27 -10.96 -18.48
C GLU A 239 -2.24 -12.47 -18.17
N GLY A 240 -3.40 -13.09 -18.09
CA GLY A 240 -3.53 -14.53 -17.81
C GLY A 240 -3.53 -14.91 -16.33
N CYS A 241 -3.42 -13.92 -15.42
CA CYS A 241 -3.62 -14.11 -14.00
C CYS A 241 -4.24 -12.86 -13.36
N ASP A 242 -4.65 -12.96 -12.07
CA ASP A 242 -5.30 -11.87 -11.35
C ASP A 242 -4.31 -10.81 -10.82
N ALA A 243 -3.05 -10.86 -11.23
CA ALA A 243 -2.02 -9.97 -10.74
C ALA A 243 -2.18 -8.57 -11.34
N VAL A 244 -2.55 -7.62 -10.50
CA VAL A 244 -2.68 -6.20 -10.82
C VAL A 244 -2.25 -5.36 -9.63
N ASN A 245 -1.54 -4.26 -9.89
CA ASN A 245 -1.19 -3.28 -8.87
C ASN A 245 -1.19 -1.87 -9.47
N ASP A 246 -1.22 -0.83 -8.63
CA ASP A 246 -1.33 0.54 -9.12
C ASP A 246 -0.68 1.54 -8.16
N TRP A 247 -0.26 2.67 -8.70
CA TRP A 247 0.38 3.76 -7.95
C TRP A 247 -0.14 5.10 -8.43
N ASP A 248 -0.51 5.96 -7.48
CA ASP A 248 -0.89 7.34 -7.73
C ASP A 248 0.34 8.23 -7.77
N PHE A 249 0.36 9.19 -8.70
CA PHE A 249 1.35 10.27 -8.74
C PHE A 249 0.69 11.58 -9.18
N TRP A 250 1.35 12.69 -8.89
CA TRP A 250 0.80 14.03 -9.14
C TRP A 250 1.70 14.80 -10.06
N VAL A 251 1.09 15.52 -11.01
CA VAL A 251 1.77 16.39 -11.96
C VAL A 251 1.26 17.81 -11.77
N TYR A 252 2.18 18.75 -11.67
CA TYR A 252 1.91 20.19 -11.55
C TYR A 252 2.58 20.94 -12.69
N PRO A 253 1.98 22.05 -13.17
CA PRO A 253 2.66 22.96 -14.09
C PRO A 253 3.99 23.46 -13.48
N ALA A 254 5.03 23.57 -14.33
CA ALA A 254 6.36 24.11 -13.94
C ALA A 254 6.34 25.62 -13.79
#